data_96cf0adfe887f1d5656893edce03e258
#
_entry.id   96cf0adfe887f1d5656893edce03e258
#
_cell.length_a   1.000
_cell.length_b   1.000
_cell.length_c   1.000
_cell.angle_alpha   90.00
_cell.angle_beta   90.00
_cell.angle_gamma   90.00
#
_symmetry.space_group_name_H-M   'P 1'
#
loop_
_entity.id
_entity.type
_entity.pdbx_description
1 polymer ?
#
loop_
_entity_poly.entity_id
_entity_poly.type
_entity_poly.pdbx_seq_one_letter_code
_entity_poly.pdbx_strand_id
1 'polypeptide(L)'
;LYTDSKEAKFNQVFELINKKNQNKKILYMIKNSVILEHLIKKLKINKQVKFKSQKKVSEIVSSGLLKSVKFKNIDHSKYNLVIICAGYNSNLLNDFFRNTVFKKRYNEIAITTILKHDFLKNNIARQIFLNNEILALLPISNTKTSIVWSIKKNLFNKYAYKKGLFLKKKIKFYTKNFLKKIKFISKMEFKDLNLIIRKKYYKDRVLLFGDALHVIHPLAGQGFNMTLRDLTSLEKILKEKISLGLDIGSSDILSEFSNEAKPRNFMYSMGIDVLKSSFSSQNQPYKEFRNKILTNLNKSIIAKDLFLNLADKGFRF
;
A
#
# COMPACT_ATOMS: atom_id res chain seq x y z
N LEU A 1 6.09 10.31 -13.74
CA LEU A 1 5.29 11.29 -13.00
C LEU A 1 4.93 12.46 -13.92
N TYR A 2 3.72 12.98 -13.79
CA TYR A 2 3.19 14.08 -14.58
C TYR A 2 2.63 15.16 -13.66
N THR A 3 2.74 16.42 -14.08
CA THR A 3 2.12 17.56 -13.42
C THR A 3 1.16 18.26 -14.36
N ASP A 4 0.11 18.86 -13.79
CA ASP A 4 -0.87 19.66 -14.54
C ASP A 4 -0.25 20.98 -14.97
N SER A 5 -0.38 21.34 -16.25
CA SER A 5 0.13 22.60 -16.79
C SER A 5 -0.97 23.60 -17.10
N LYS A 6 -2.08 23.20 -17.63
CA LYS A 6 -3.37 23.91 -17.87
C LYS A 6 -4.23 23.01 -18.76
N GLU A 7 -5.56 23.05 -18.62
CA GLU A 7 -6.53 22.39 -19.53
C GLU A 7 -6.28 20.88 -19.76
N ALA A 8 -5.83 20.14 -18.72
CA ALA A 8 -5.44 18.73 -18.81
C ALA A 8 -4.29 18.43 -19.80
N LYS A 9 -3.44 19.42 -20.07
CA LYS A 9 -2.11 19.15 -20.62
C LYS A 9 -1.18 18.76 -19.48
N PHE A 10 -0.52 17.63 -19.58
CA PHE A 10 0.32 17.07 -18.52
C PHE A 10 1.77 17.07 -18.95
N ASN A 11 2.62 17.73 -18.18
CA ASN A 11 4.06 17.74 -18.40
C ASN A 11 4.69 16.57 -17.65
N GLN A 12 5.46 15.73 -18.34
CA GLN A 12 6.24 14.68 -17.72
C GLN A 12 7.45 15.28 -17.01
N VAL A 13 7.53 15.09 -15.69
CA VAL A 13 8.64 15.63 -14.88
C VAL A 13 9.63 14.58 -14.43
N PHE A 14 9.22 13.31 -14.38
CA PHE A 14 10.10 12.23 -13.96
C PHE A 14 9.65 10.89 -14.54
N GLU A 15 10.60 10.06 -14.98
CA GLU A 15 10.36 8.72 -15.54
C GLU A 15 11.36 7.72 -14.98
N LEU A 16 10.86 6.56 -14.57
CA LEU A 16 11.69 5.40 -14.24
C LEU A 16 11.66 4.40 -15.38
N ILE A 17 12.82 4.08 -15.91
CA ILE A 17 13.02 3.07 -16.96
C ILE A 17 14.19 2.18 -16.54
N ASN A 18 14.05 0.88 -16.65
CA ASN A 18 15.18 -0.03 -16.47
C ASN A 18 16.08 -0.01 -17.72
N LYS A 19 17.08 0.87 -17.72
CA LYS A 19 18.02 0.99 -18.85
C LYS A 19 19.05 -0.13 -18.89
N LYS A 20 19.41 -0.71 -17.73
CA LYS A 20 20.44 -1.77 -17.64
C LYS A 20 19.93 -3.11 -18.16
N ASN A 21 18.63 -3.36 -18.04
CA ASN A 21 18.02 -4.58 -18.56
C ASN A 21 16.62 -4.28 -19.09
N GLN A 22 16.53 -3.96 -20.37
CA GLN A 22 15.28 -3.57 -21.03
C GLN A 22 14.20 -4.66 -20.98
N ASN A 23 14.58 -5.91 -20.78
CA ASN A 23 13.67 -7.05 -20.66
C ASN A 23 13.12 -7.22 -19.23
N LYS A 24 13.73 -6.58 -18.22
CA LYS A 24 13.28 -6.67 -16.84
C LYS A 24 12.19 -5.65 -16.57
N LYS A 25 10.98 -6.13 -16.30
CA LYS A 25 9.84 -5.28 -15.92
C LYS A 25 10.09 -4.64 -14.56
N ILE A 26 9.77 -3.35 -14.43
CA ILE A 26 9.89 -2.58 -13.18
C ILE A 26 8.67 -2.80 -12.28
N LEU A 27 7.50 -3.03 -12.87
CA LEU A 27 6.22 -3.09 -12.16
C LEU A 27 5.38 -4.26 -12.67
N TYR A 28 4.77 -4.96 -11.73
CA TYR A 28 3.77 -5.99 -12.00
C TYR A 28 2.44 -5.55 -11.41
N MET A 29 1.37 -5.63 -12.20
CA MET A 29 0.00 -5.36 -11.77
C MET A 29 -0.76 -6.68 -11.69
N ILE A 30 -1.14 -7.06 -10.48
CA ILE A 30 -1.86 -8.31 -10.22
C ILE A 30 -3.16 -7.98 -9.48
N LYS A 31 -4.26 -8.64 -9.84
CA LYS A 31 -5.51 -8.51 -9.09
C LYS A 31 -5.40 -9.18 -7.73
N ASN A 32 -5.82 -8.50 -6.68
CA ASN A 32 -5.84 -9.05 -5.31
C ASN A 32 -6.61 -10.39 -5.22
N SER A 33 -7.73 -10.52 -5.94
CA SER A 33 -8.50 -11.76 -5.98
C SER A 33 -7.70 -12.95 -6.49
N VAL A 34 -6.85 -12.75 -7.51
CA VAL A 34 -6.00 -13.81 -8.08
C VAL A 34 -4.92 -14.23 -7.08
N ILE A 35 -4.25 -13.26 -6.43
CA ILE A 35 -3.26 -13.56 -5.39
C ILE A 35 -3.92 -14.34 -4.25
N LEU A 36 -5.06 -13.85 -3.76
CA LEU A 36 -5.78 -14.45 -2.64
C LEU A 36 -6.22 -15.89 -2.96
N GLU A 37 -6.77 -16.12 -4.14
CA GLU A 37 -7.20 -17.45 -4.60
C GLU A 37 -6.03 -18.46 -4.61
N HIS A 38 -4.89 -18.05 -5.19
CA HIS A 38 -3.69 -18.89 -5.24
C HIS A 38 -3.12 -19.19 -3.85
N LEU A 39 -3.06 -18.19 -2.95
CA LEU A 39 -2.59 -18.36 -1.59
C LEU A 39 -3.51 -19.28 -0.80
N ILE A 40 -4.83 -19.10 -0.86
CA ILE A 40 -5.80 -19.96 -0.19
C ILE A 40 -5.69 -21.40 -0.70
N LYS A 41 -5.56 -21.60 -2.02
CA LYS A 41 -5.37 -22.93 -2.60
C LYS A 41 -4.12 -23.61 -2.05
N LYS A 42 -2.99 -22.92 -2.00
CA LYS A 42 -1.74 -23.45 -1.43
C LYS A 42 -1.85 -23.76 0.07
N LEU A 43 -2.49 -22.88 0.84
CA LEU A 43 -2.69 -23.08 2.29
C LEU A 43 -3.57 -24.30 2.56
N LYS A 44 -4.64 -24.53 1.80
CA LYS A 44 -5.54 -25.66 1.99
C LYS A 44 -4.91 -27.02 1.68
N ILE A 45 -3.93 -27.06 0.78
CA ILE A 45 -3.21 -28.29 0.41
C ILE A 45 -2.11 -28.62 1.44
N ASN A 46 -1.60 -27.63 2.16
CA ASN A 46 -0.52 -27.82 3.13
C ASN A 46 -1.05 -28.49 4.40
N LYS A 47 -0.63 -29.73 4.66
CA LYS A 47 -1.06 -30.52 5.83
C LYS A 47 -0.67 -29.91 7.18
N GLN A 48 0.35 -29.05 7.22
CA GLN A 48 0.79 -28.35 8.43
C GLN A 48 -0.09 -27.14 8.76
N VAL A 49 -0.96 -26.70 7.82
CA VAL A 49 -1.80 -25.50 7.98
C VAL A 49 -3.25 -25.91 8.26
N LYS A 50 -3.75 -25.52 9.42
CA LYS A 50 -5.18 -25.63 9.76
C LYS A 50 -5.89 -24.35 9.36
N PHE A 51 -6.61 -24.36 8.24
CA PHE A 51 -7.37 -23.22 7.76
C PHE A 51 -8.78 -23.22 8.34
N LYS A 52 -9.07 -22.26 9.24
CA LYS A 52 -10.38 -22.10 9.88
C LYS A 52 -11.10 -20.89 9.26
N SER A 53 -11.94 -21.11 8.26
CA SER A 53 -12.80 -20.06 7.68
C SER A 53 -14.02 -19.79 8.55
N GLN A 54 -14.58 -18.58 8.48
CA GLN A 54 -15.82 -18.16 9.17
C GLN A 54 -15.74 -18.17 10.71
N LYS A 55 -14.58 -18.42 11.31
CA LYS A 55 -14.38 -18.32 12.75
C LYS A 55 -13.90 -16.91 13.13
N LYS A 56 -14.67 -16.20 13.93
CA LYS A 56 -14.29 -14.87 14.42
C LYS A 56 -13.58 -15.03 15.76
N VAL A 57 -12.34 -14.52 15.84
CA VAL A 57 -11.64 -14.39 17.12
C VAL A 57 -12.36 -13.36 17.97
N SER A 58 -12.72 -13.76 19.20
CA SER A 58 -13.36 -12.88 20.18
C SER A 58 -12.35 -12.28 21.14
N GLU A 59 -11.35 -13.04 21.55
CA GLU A 59 -10.39 -12.62 22.58
C GLU A 59 -9.06 -13.38 22.40
N ILE A 60 -7.97 -12.73 22.83
CA ILE A 60 -6.64 -13.33 22.94
C ILE A 60 -6.15 -13.06 24.37
N VAL A 61 -5.88 -14.09 25.13
CA VAL A 61 -5.47 -13.98 26.54
C VAL A 61 -4.17 -14.76 26.81
N SER A 62 -3.45 -14.36 27.85
CA SER A 62 -2.27 -15.10 28.31
C SER A 62 -2.67 -16.45 28.92
N SER A 63 -1.89 -17.49 28.68
CA SER A 63 -2.09 -18.82 29.22
C SER A 63 -0.72 -19.46 29.52
N GLY A 64 -0.09 -19.05 30.60
CA GLY A 64 1.28 -19.41 30.92
C GLY A 64 2.25 -18.87 29.83
N LEU A 65 3.09 -19.75 29.33
CA LEU A 65 4.05 -19.44 28.26
C LEU A 65 3.40 -19.42 26.84
N LEU A 66 2.07 -19.48 26.73
CA LEU A 66 1.33 -19.51 25.47
C LEU A 66 0.27 -18.41 25.40
N LYS A 67 -0.29 -18.18 24.22
CA LYS A 67 -1.49 -17.38 24.02
C LYS A 67 -2.67 -18.27 23.70
N SER A 68 -3.76 -18.09 24.46
CA SER A 68 -5.03 -18.73 24.19
C SER A 68 -5.87 -17.79 23.30
N VAL A 69 -6.27 -18.29 22.14
CA VAL A 69 -7.16 -17.60 21.20
C VAL A 69 -8.55 -18.18 21.34
N LYS A 70 -9.51 -17.34 21.76
CA LYS A 70 -10.91 -17.72 21.90
C LYS A 70 -11.69 -17.32 20.65
N PHE A 71 -12.52 -18.22 20.18
CA PHE A 71 -13.44 -17.98 19.07
C PHE A 71 -14.87 -17.77 19.61
N LYS A 72 -15.71 -17.05 18.88
CA LYS A 72 -17.14 -17.04 19.17
C LYS A 72 -17.64 -18.47 19.06
N ASN A 73 -18.22 -19.04 20.08
CA ASN A 73 -18.74 -20.42 20.21
C ASN A 73 -17.77 -21.45 20.82
N ILE A 74 -17.13 -21.09 21.95
CA ILE A 74 -16.58 -22.04 22.98
C ILE A 74 -15.23 -22.69 22.63
N ASP A 75 -14.76 -22.61 21.39
CA ASP A 75 -13.49 -23.24 21.02
C ASP A 75 -12.30 -22.32 21.36
N HIS A 76 -11.30 -22.83 22.08
CA HIS A 76 -10.06 -22.11 22.33
C HIS A 76 -8.86 -22.95 21.90
N SER A 77 -7.81 -22.30 21.43
CA SER A 77 -6.57 -22.96 21.02
C SER A 77 -5.38 -22.18 21.54
N LYS A 78 -4.34 -22.86 21.97
CA LYS A 78 -3.10 -22.27 22.51
C LYS A 78 -2.01 -22.23 21.45
N TYR A 79 -1.26 -21.12 21.41
CA TYR A 79 -0.22 -20.89 20.41
C TYR A 79 1.01 -20.23 21.04
N ASN A 80 2.21 -20.57 20.54
CA ASN A 80 3.46 -19.94 20.91
C ASN A 80 3.53 -18.47 20.44
N LEU A 81 2.99 -18.19 19.25
CA LEU A 81 2.97 -16.88 18.63
C LEU A 81 1.61 -16.65 17.96
N VAL A 82 1.04 -15.46 18.15
CA VAL A 82 -0.16 -15.01 17.45
C VAL A 82 0.20 -13.80 16.57
N ILE A 83 -0.07 -13.87 15.29
CA ILE A 83 0.15 -12.77 14.35
C ILE A 83 -1.19 -12.18 13.92
N ILE A 84 -1.43 -10.90 14.21
CA ILE A 84 -2.68 -10.19 13.87
C ILE A 84 -2.50 -9.45 12.55
N CYS A 85 -3.18 -9.91 11.49
CA CYS A 85 -3.23 -9.30 10.16
C CYS A 85 -4.60 -8.70 9.83
N ALA A 86 -5.41 -8.38 10.84
CA ALA A 86 -6.84 -8.07 10.70
C ALA A 86 -7.14 -6.63 10.23
N GLY A 87 -6.15 -5.91 9.69
CA GLY A 87 -6.27 -4.51 9.29
C GLY A 87 -6.28 -3.53 10.47
N TYR A 88 -6.21 -2.24 10.18
CA TYR A 88 -5.97 -1.21 11.21
C TYR A 88 -7.18 -0.87 12.10
N ASN A 89 -8.39 -1.23 11.69
CA ASN A 89 -9.64 -0.96 12.43
C ASN A 89 -10.14 -2.16 13.24
N SER A 90 -9.35 -3.23 13.37
CA SER A 90 -9.78 -4.39 14.13
C SER A 90 -9.92 -4.08 15.64
N ASN A 91 -11.00 -4.52 16.27
CA ASN A 91 -11.21 -4.37 17.70
C ASN A 91 -10.12 -5.09 18.51
N LEU A 92 -9.56 -6.21 18.01
CA LEU A 92 -8.47 -6.93 18.64
C LEU A 92 -7.22 -6.08 18.88
N LEU A 93 -7.04 -4.99 18.09
CA LEU A 93 -5.91 -4.08 18.27
C LEU A 93 -6.08 -3.17 19.49
N ASN A 94 -7.31 -2.90 19.90
CA ASN A 94 -7.58 -2.00 21.03
C ASN A 94 -7.17 -2.63 22.36
N ASP A 95 -7.26 -3.96 22.48
CA ASP A 95 -6.95 -4.67 23.72
C ASP A 95 -5.44 -4.70 23.99
N PHE A 96 -4.63 -4.77 22.93
CA PHE A 96 -3.18 -4.91 23.06
C PHE A 96 -2.40 -3.63 22.81
N PHE A 97 -2.90 -2.78 21.89
CA PHE A 97 -2.11 -1.71 21.27
C PHE A 97 -2.80 -0.34 21.32
N ARG A 98 -3.65 -0.11 22.32
CA ARG A 98 -4.32 1.18 22.58
C ARG A 98 -3.24 2.27 22.72
N ASN A 99 -3.47 3.45 22.14
CA ASN A 99 -2.59 4.63 22.23
C ASN A 99 -1.15 4.47 21.66
N THR A 100 -0.86 3.43 20.91
CA THR A 100 0.46 3.23 20.30
C THR A 100 0.47 3.52 18.80
N VAL A 101 -0.34 4.48 18.35
CA VAL A 101 -0.57 4.79 16.94
C VAL A 101 -0.24 6.23 16.65
N PHE A 102 0.59 6.48 15.64
CA PHE A 102 0.64 7.75 14.93
C PHE A 102 -0.40 7.70 13.80
N LYS A 103 -1.38 8.60 13.83
CA LYS A 103 -2.46 8.66 12.84
C LYS A 103 -2.59 10.07 12.28
N LYS A 104 -2.46 10.20 10.95
CA LYS A 104 -2.74 11.44 10.20
C LYS A 104 -3.89 11.19 9.23
N ARG A 105 -4.96 11.97 9.35
CA ARG A 105 -6.07 11.94 8.39
C ARG A 105 -5.75 12.90 7.26
N TYR A 106 -5.77 12.41 6.02
CA TYR A 106 -5.53 13.28 4.85
C TYR A 106 -6.74 14.11 4.45
N ASN A 107 -7.92 13.78 4.98
CA ASN A 107 -9.20 14.32 4.51
C ASN A 107 -9.38 14.13 2.99
N GLU A 108 -8.99 12.98 2.52
CA GLU A 108 -9.03 12.56 1.12
C GLU A 108 -9.72 11.21 0.99
N ILE A 109 -10.32 11.00 -0.18
CA ILE A 109 -10.95 9.74 -0.58
C ILE A 109 -10.22 9.23 -1.82
N ALA A 110 -9.83 7.96 -1.79
CA ALA A 110 -9.41 7.22 -2.98
C ALA A 110 -10.65 6.68 -3.69
N ILE A 111 -10.72 6.94 -4.98
CA ILE A 111 -11.71 6.41 -5.91
C ILE A 111 -11.02 5.40 -6.80
N THR A 112 -11.48 4.16 -6.81
CA THR A 112 -10.92 3.10 -7.65
C THR A 112 -11.95 2.58 -8.63
N THR A 113 -11.52 2.32 -9.87
CA THR A 113 -12.36 1.72 -10.91
C THR A 113 -11.49 1.14 -12.02
N ILE A 114 -12.06 0.29 -12.86
CA ILE A 114 -11.40 -0.28 -14.03
C ILE A 114 -12.06 0.27 -15.30
N LEU A 115 -11.22 0.77 -16.20
CA LEU A 115 -11.62 1.23 -17.52
C LEU A 115 -11.24 0.20 -18.57
N LYS A 116 -12.14 -0.08 -19.51
CA LYS A 116 -11.83 -0.67 -20.81
C LYS A 116 -11.66 0.45 -21.82
N HIS A 117 -10.69 0.31 -22.73
CA HIS A 117 -10.36 1.31 -23.77
C HIS A 117 -9.94 0.62 -25.07
N ASP A 118 -9.79 1.37 -26.14
CA ASP A 118 -9.23 0.86 -27.38
C ASP A 118 -7.85 0.24 -27.15
N PHE A 119 -7.45 -0.68 -28.01
CA PHE A 119 -6.15 -1.33 -27.95
C PHE A 119 -5.02 -0.29 -28.02
N LEU A 120 -4.07 -0.40 -27.08
CA LEU A 120 -2.83 0.35 -27.08
C LEU A 120 -1.72 -0.49 -26.40
N LYS A 121 -0.45 -0.21 -26.69
CA LYS A 121 0.68 -0.81 -25.95
C LYS A 121 0.69 -0.24 -24.53
N ASN A 122 -0.11 -0.84 -23.63
CA ASN A 122 -0.38 -0.33 -22.28
C ASN A 122 0.62 -0.88 -21.26
N ASN A 123 1.87 -0.46 -21.37
CA ASN A 123 2.99 -0.92 -20.54
C ASN A 123 3.57 0.15 -19.61
N ILE A 124 2.91 1.31 -19.49
CA ILE A 124 3.38 2.44 -18.68
C ILE A 124 2.38 2.75 -17.58
N ALA A 125 2.80 2.60 -16.32
CA ALA A 125 2.06 3.15 -15.19
C ALA A 125 2.30 4.66 -15.10
N ARG A 126 1.23 5.44 -14.99
CA ARG A 126 1.30 6.91 -14.93
C ARG A 126 0.72 7.41 -13.62
N GLN A 127 1.39 8.38 -13.03
CA GLN A 127 0.90 9.11 -11.89
C GLN A 127 0.88 10.60 -12.21
N ILE A 128 -0.29 11.21 -12.09
CA ILE A 128 -0.57 12.58 -12.49
C ILE A 128 -0.93 13.35 -11.23
N PHE A 129 -0.13 14.35 -10.90
CA PHE A 129 -0.36 15.26 -9.79
C PHE A 129 -1.12 16.48 -10.32
N LEU A 130 -2.36 16.57 -9.88
CA LEU A 130 -3.28 17.66 -10.19
C LEU A 130 -3.34 18.63 -9.01
N ASN A 131 -4.15 19.66 -9.14
CA ASN A 131 -4.39 20.59 -8.06
C ASN A 131 -5.18 19.92 -6.91
N ASN A 132 -4.49 19.55 -5.82
CA ASN A 132 -5.05 18.79 -4.68
C ASN A 132 -5.66 17.41 -5.03
N GLU A 133 -5.32 16.84 -6.16
CA GLU A 133 -5.78 15.54 -6.61
C GLU A 133 -4.58 14.74 -7.13
N ILE A 134 -4.62 13.43 -6.99
CA ILE A 134 -3.58 12.53 -7.54
C ILE A 134 -4.29 11.43 -8.30
N LEU A 135 -4.01 11.30 -9.58
CA LEU A 135 -4.60 10.29 -10.45
C LEU A 135 -3.52 9.30 -10.91
N ALA A 136 -3.71 8.03 -10.61
CA ALA A 136 -2.87 6.95 -11.13
C ALA A 136 -3.60 6.17 -12.22
N LEU A 137 -2.91 5.94 -13.33
CA LEU A 137 -3.31 5.06 -14.43
C LEU A 137 -2.41 3.82 -14.38
N LEU A 138 -2.98 2.68 -14.04
CA LEU A 138 -2.24 1.45 -13.80
C LEU A 138 -2.63 0.41 -14.86
N PRO A 139 -1.72 0.03 -15.77
CA PRO A 139 -2.01 -0.89 -16.86
C PRO A 139 -2.32 -2.30 -16.34
N ILE A 140 -3.47 -2.87 -16.73
CA ILE A 140 -3.82 -4.27 -16.45
C ILE A 140 -3.59 -5.12 -17.71
N SER A 141 -3.97 -4.60 -18.86
CA SER A 141 -3.77 -5.21 -20.19
C SER A 141 -3.76 -4.14 -21.27
N ASN A 142 -3.53 -4.54 -22.51
CA ASN A 142 -3.57 -3.62 -23.66
C ASN A 142 -4.92 -2.95 -23.90
N THR A 143 -5.98 -3.43 -23.24
CA THR A 143 -7.33 -2.88 -23.36
C THR A 143 -7.95 -2.50 -22.01
N LYS A 144 -7.23 -2.65 -20.88
CA LYS A 144 -7.74 -2.38 -19.54
C LYS A 144 -6.74 -1.62 -18.68
N THR A 145 -7.21 -0.57 -18.01
CA THR A 145 -6.44 0.25 -17.07
C THR A 145 -7.20 0.40 -15.76
N SER A 146 -6.54 0.15 -14.64
CA SER A 146 -7.07 0.49 -13.31
C SER A 146 -6.80 1.96 -13.02
N ILE A 147 -7.79 2.61 -12.46
CA ILE A 147 -7.72 4.00 -11.98
C ILE A 147 -7.67 3.99 -10.46
N VAL A 148 -6.75 4.75 -9.90
CA VAL A 148 -6.74 5.14 -8.49
C VAL A 148 -6.67 6.66 -8.44
N TRP A 149 -7.74 7.29 -7.99
CA TRP A 149 -7.85 8.75 -7.95
C TRP A 149 -8.10 9.22 -6.54
N SER A 150 -7.15 9.96 -5.98
CA SER A 150 -7.25 10.56 -4.64
C SER A 150 -7.71 12.01 -4.77
N ILE A 151 -8.79 12.37 -4.07
CA ILE A 151 -9.36 13.72 -4.06
C ILE A 151 -9.68 14.17 -2.63
N LYS A 152 -9.69 15.46 -2.39
CA LYS A 152 -10.13 16.04 -1.11
C LYS A 152 -11.59 15.69 -0.82
N LYS A 153 -11.90 15.36 0.44
CA LYS A 153 -13.23 14.92 0.88
C LYS A 153 -14.31 15.99 0.65
N ASN A 154 -13.98 17.26 0.81
CA ASN A 154 -14.89 18.37 0.51
C ASN A 154 -15.25 18.44 -0.98
N LEU A 155 -14.28 18.25 -1.88
CA LEU A 155 -14.54 18.18 -3.32
C LEU A 155 -15.35 16.93 -3.67
N PHE A 156 -15.03 15.79 -3.08
CA PHE A 156 -15.80 14.56 -3.27
C PHE A 156 -17.26 14.77 -2.89
N ASN A 157 -17.55 15.33 -1.71
CA ASN A 157 -18.91 15.58 -1.24
C ASN A 157 -19.67 16.55 -2.16
N LYS A 158 -19.00 17.59 -2.67
CA LYS A 158 -19.57 18.51 -3.66
C LYS A 158 -19.98 17.79 -4.96
N TYR A 159 -19.24 16.76 -5.36
CA TYR A 159 -19.49 15.99 -6.58
C TYR A 159 -20.41 14.79 -6.37
N ALA A 160 -20.46 14.24 -5.17
CA ALA A 160 -21.29 13.08 -4.85
C ALA A 160 -22.80 13.35 -4.97
N TYR A 161 -23.23 14.62 -4.81
CA TYR A 161 -24.64 15.03 -4.93
C TYR A 161 -25.24 14.72 -6.32
N LYS A 162 -24.46 14.72 -7.41
CA LYS A 162 -24.86 14.29 -8.76
C LYS A 162 -24.35 12.89 -9.13
N LYS A 163 -24.33 11.98 -8.14
CA LYS A 163 -24.18 10.50 -8.23
C LYS A 163 -23.27 10.00 -9.37
N GLY A 164 -22.00 10.12 -9.19
CA GLY A 164 -21.03 9.37 -10.02
C GLY A 164 -20.88 9.84 -11.48
N LEU A 165 -21.86 10.54 -12.04
CA LEU A 165 -21.79 11.02 -13.43
C LEU A 165 -20.68 12.08 -13.59
N PHE A 166 -20.57 12.98 -12.61
CA PHE A 166 -19.53 14.01 -12.62
C PHE A 166 -18.14 13.40 -12.46
N LEU A 167 -17.97 12.44 -11.54
CA LEU A 167 -16.70 11.73 -11.36
C LEU A 167 -16.30 11.01 -12.65
N LYS A 168 -17.24 10.35 -13.31
CA LYS A 168 -17.00 9.72 -14.63
C LYS A 168 -16.57 10.74 -15.68
N LYS A 169 -17.22 11.91 -15.76
CA LYS A 169 -16.84 12.99 -16.69
C LYS A 169 -15.41 13.47 -16.41
N LYS A 170 -15.04 13.71 -15.14
CA LYS A 170 -13.68 14.11 -14.76
C LYS A 170 -12.64 13.05 -15.10
N ILE A 171 -12.89 11.79 -14.79
CA ILE A 171 -11.98 10.70 -15.19
C ILE A 171 -11.81 10.68 -16.71
N LYS A 172 -12.90 10.79 -17.48
CA LYS A 172 -12.82 10.88 -18.94
C LYS A 172 -11.95 12.05 -19.40
N PHE A 173 -12.13 13.21 -18.79
CA PHE A 173 -11.38 14.41 -19.12
C PHE A 173 -9.88 14.24 -18.83
N TYR A 174 -9.51 13.73 -17.65
CA TYR A 174 -8.10 13.54 -17.29
C TYR A 174 -7.42 12.41 -18.06
N THR A 175 -8.17 11.42 -18.55
CA THR A 175 -7.61 10.27 -19.26
C THR A 175 -7.58 10.43 -20.78
N LYS A 176 -8.24 11.47 -21.35
CA LYS A 176 -8.43 11.63 -22.81
C LYS A 176 -7.13 11.59 -23.63
N ASN A 177 -6.02 12.09 -23.05
CA ASN A 177 -4.72 12.14 -23.74
C ASN A 177 -3.96 10.80 -23.70
N PHE A 178 -4.41 9.84 -22.89
CA PHE A 178 -3.75 8.56 -22.67
C PHE A 178 -4.59 7.37 -23.15
N LEU A 179 -5.92 7.47 -23.05
CA LEU A 179 -6.85 6.38 -23.31
C LEU A 179 -7.97 6.85 -24.24
N LYS A 180 -8.23 6.09 -25.31
CA LYS A 180 -9.30 6.38 -26.27
C LYS A 180 -10.52 5.48 -26.00
N LYS A 181 -11.74 5.99 -26.29
CA LYS A 181 -13.04 5.27 -26.21
C LYS A 181 -13.25 4.50 -24.90
N ILE A 182 -13.05 5.18 -23.76
CA ILE A 182 -13.15 4.54 -22.46
C ILE A 182 -14.57 4.15 -22.06
N LYS A 183 -14.71 2.94 -21.47
CA LYS A 183 -15.90 2.42 -20.81
C LYS A 183 -15.56 1.99 -19.38
N PHE A 184 -16.42 2.30 -18.40
CA PHE A 184 -16.28 1.83 -17.03
C PHE A 184 -16.80 0.38 -16.95
N ILE A 185 -15.93 -0.56 -16.53
CA ILE A 185 -16.27 -1.99 -16.45
C ILE A 185 -16.35 -2.52 -15.03
N SER A 186 -16.03 -1.70 -14.04
CA SER A 186 -16.25 -2.01 -12.62
C SER A 186 -17.04 -0.90 -11.93
N LYS A 187 -17.67 -1.23 -10.79
CA LYS A 187 -18.23 -0.24 -9.88
C LYS A 187 -17.07 0.65 -9.34
N MET A 188 -17.39 1.89 -9.02
CA MET A 188 -16.44 2.75 -8.30
C MET A 188 -16.47 2.36 -6.83
N GLU A 189 -15.29 2.15 -6.27
CA GLU A 189 -15.09 1.93 -4.84
C GLU A 189 -14.48 3.18 -4.22
N PHE A 190 -14.83 3.43 -2.97
CA PHE A 190 -14.42 4.63 -2.23
C PHE A 190 -13.78 4.22 -0.91
N LYS A 191 -12.60 4.78 -0.59
CA LYS A 191 -11.89 4.49 0.65
C LYS A 191 -11.28 5.76 1.23
N ASP A 192 -11.55 6.04 2.51
CA ASP A 192 -10.90 7.15 3.24
C ASP A 192 -9.38 6.90 3.32
N LEU A 193 -8.59 7.93 3.07
CA LEU A 193 -7.14 7.87 3.12
C LEU A 193 -6.60 8.36 4.44
N ASN A 194 -5.78 7.52 5.05
CA ASN A 194 -5.11 7.79 6.32
C ASN A 194 -3.64 7.36 6.24
N LEU A 195 -2.80 8.01 7.01
CA LEU A 195 -1.50 7.49 7.40
C LEU A 195 -1.64 6.91 8.80
N ILE A 196 -1.22 5.67 8.97
CA ILE A 196 -1.22 4.97 10.25
C ILE A 196 0.13 4.29 10.39
N ILE A 197 0.82 4.54 11.50
CA ILE A 197 2.09 3.91 11.84
C ILE A 197 2.02 3.50 13.31
N ARG A 198 2.22 2.24 13.59
CA ARG A 198 2.25 1.73 14.96
C ARG A 198 3.60 1.99 15.59
N LYS A 199 3.59 2.42 16.86
CA LYS A 199 4.80 2.60 17.68
C LYS A 199 5.27 1.28 18.30
N LYS A 200 4.33 0.37 18.60
CA LYS A 200 4.59 -0.98 19.13
C LYS A 200 4.17 -2.01 18.11
N TYR A 201 5.06 -2.92 17.75
CA TYR A 201 4.85 -3.97 16.78
C TYR A 201 4.38 -5.27 17.42
N TYR A 202 4.77 -5.49 18.67
CA TYR A 202 4.40 -6.68 19.43
C TYR A 202 4.10 -6.34 20.90
N LYS A 203 3.41 -7.24 21.56
CA LYS A 203 3.17 -7.27 22.99
C LYS A 203 2.91 -8.73 23.39
N ASP A 204 3.78 -9.27 24.27
CA ASP A 204 3.57 -10.57 24.91
C ASP A 204 3.07 -11.65 23.92
N ARG A 205 3.92 -12.16 23.05
CA ARG A 205 3.63 -13.18 22.04
C ARG A 205 2.58 -12.84 20.98
N VAL A 206 2.13 -11.59 20.93
CA VAL A 206 1.21 -11.10 19.91
C VAL A 206 1.96 -10.11 19.04
N LEU A 207 2.11 -10.43 17.76
CA LEU A 207 2.75 -9.61 16.74
C LEU A 207 1.69 -8.98 15.84
N LEU A 208 1.81 -7.69 15.53
CA LEU A 208 1.04 -7.03 14.46
C LEU A 208 1.73 -7.20 13.12
N PHE A 209 0.93 -7.30 12.04
CA PHE A 209 1.49 -7.43 10.71
C PHE A 209 0.60 -6.82 9.63
N GLY A 210 1.20 -6.38 8.51
CA GLY A 210 0.50 -5.79 7.37
C GLY A 210 -0.24 -4.49 7.72
N ASP A 211 -1.49 -4.35 7.28
CA ASP A 211 -2.31 -3.14 7.53
C ASP A 211 -2.60 -2.90 9.02
N ALA A 212 -2.38 -3.90 9.90
CA ALA A 212 -2.43 -3.70 11.33
C ALA A 212 -1.23 -2.89 11.86
N LEU A 213 -0.07 -2.95 11.18
CA LEU A 213 1.14 -2.19 11.51
C LEU A 213 1.17 -0.80 10.88
N HIS A 214 0.96 -0.73 9.58
CA HIS A 214 1.12 0.49 8.81
C HIS A 214 0.11 0.58 7.66
N VAL A 215 -0.46 1.77 7.49
CA VAL A 215 -1.27 2.15 6.33
C VAL A 215 -0.71 3.46 5.79
N ILE A 216 -0.39 3.51 4.53
CA ILE A 216 0.18 4.68 3.86
C ILE A 216 -0.71 5.16 2.74
N HIS A 217 -0.47 6.38 2.26
CA HIS A 217 -1.14 6.89 1.06
C HIS A 217 -0.86 5.95 -0.13
N PRO A 218 -1.87 5.63 -0.97
CA PRO A 218 -1.72 4.71 -2.11
C PRO A 218 -0.85 5.25 -3.25
N LEU A 219 0.03 6.20 -2.94
CA LEU A 219 1.00 6.75 -3.88
C LEU A 219 1.88 5.61 -4.40
N ALA A 220 1.90 5.42 -5.70
CA ALA A 220 2.67 4.37 -6.38
C ALA A 220 2.42 2.92 -5.90
N GLY A 221 1.31 2.64 -5.19
CA GLY A 221 0.94 1.28 -4.77
C GLY A 221 1.89 0.62 -3.75
N GLN A 222 2.62 1.41 -2.97
CA GLN A 222 3.73 0.92 -2.14
C GLN A 222 3.35 0.22 -0.83
N GLY A 223 2.09 0.34 -0.37
CA GLY A 223 1.67 -0.28 0.91
C GLY A 223 1.86 -1.80 0.93
N PHE A 224 1.49 -2.48 -0.14
CA PHE A 224 1.68 -3.93 -0.25
C PHE A 224 3.17 -4.33 -0.30
N ASN A 225 4.00 -3.54 -0.98
CA ASN A 225 5.44 -3.80 -1.04
C ASN A 225 6.12 -3.67 0.33
N MET A 226 5.66 -2.75 1.19
CA MET A 226 6.13 -2.67 2.58
C MET A 226 5.82 -3.97 3.34
N THR A 227 4.59 -4.47 3.22
CA THR A 227 4.18 -5.72 3.86
C THR A 227 5.00 -6.92 3.34
N LEU A 228 5.32 -6.98 2.05
CA LEU A 228 6.18 -8.05 1.50
C LEU A 228 7.61 -7.98 2.02
N ARG A 229 8.17 -6.79 2.20
CA ARG A 229 9.50 -6.61 2.81
C ARG A 229 9.51 -7.04 4.28
N ASP A 230 8.47 -6.66 5.03
CA ASP A 230 8.31 -7.09 6.41
C ASP A 230 8.17 -8.62 6.50
N LEU A 231 7.44 -9.23 5.58
CA LEU A 231 7.29 -10.68 5.51
C LEU A 231 8.63 -11.38 5.29
N THR A 232 9.46 -10.87 4.37
CA THR A 232 10.79 -11.42 4.10
C THR A 232 11.71 -11.32 5.32
N SER A 233 11.70 -10.19 6.06
CA SER A 233 12.46 -10.04 7.29
C SER A 233 11.97 -10.99 8.38
N LEU A 234 10.66 -11.04 8.62
CA LEU A 234 10.06 -11.92 9.62
C LEU A 234 10.32 -13.40 9.32
N GLU A 235 10.17 -13.80 8.06
CA GLU A 235 10.44 -15.17 7.62
C GLU A 235 11.90 -15.57 7.90
N LYS A 236 12.86 -14.70 7.57
CA LYS A 236 14.28 -14.92 7.82
C LYS A 236 14.55 -15.14 9.31
N ILE A 237 14.09 -14.23 10.16
CA ILE A 237 14.26 -14.30 11.61
C ILE A 237 13.63 -15.57 12.16
N LEU A 238 12.36 -15.84 11.83
CA LEU A 238 11.68 -17.03 12.36
C LEU A 238 12.35 -18.32 11.92
N LYS A 239 12.78 -18.46 10.66
CA LYS A 239 13.49 -19.66 10.18
C LYS A 239 14.80 -19.90 10.94
N GLU A 240 15.58 -18.85 11.14
CA GLU A 240 16.82 -18.92 11.92
C GLU A 240 16.55 -19.35 13.36
N LYS A 241 15.59 -18.74 14.05
CA LYS A 241 15.29 -19.05 15.45
C LYS A 241 14.67 -20.44 15.62
N ILE A 242 13.84 -20.89 14.67
CA ILE A 242 13.28 -22.26 14.66
C ILE A 242 14.40 -23.29 14.50
N SER A 243 15.38 -23.05 13.62
CA SER A 243 16.50 -23.98 13.44
C SER A 243 17.39 -24.13 14.68
N LEU A 244 17.39 -23.11 15.54
CA LEU A 244 18.08 -23.10 16.83
C LEU A 244 17.24 -23.65 17.99
N GLY A 245 16.00 -24.10 17.72
CA GLY A 245 15.08 -24.59 18.76
C GLY A 245 14.53 -23.52 19.69
N LEU A 246 14.64 -22.23 19.33
CA LEU A 246 14.22 -21.12 20.17
C LEU A 246 12.72 -20.88 20.13
N ASP A 247 12.18 -20.32 21.21
CA ASP A 247 10.76 -19.97 21.32
C ASP A 247 10.40 -18.75 20.49
N ILE A 248 9.77 -18.96 19.32
CA ILE A 248 9.40 -17.92 18.36
C ILE A 248 8.45 -16.85 18.90
N GLY A 249 7.82 -17.07 20.03
CA GLY A 249 6.94 -16.09 20.70
C GLY A 249 7.66 -15.23 21.74
N SER A 250 8.95 -15.48 21.99
CA SER A 250 9.72 -14.72 22.97
C SER A 250 9.85 -13.24 22.59
N SER A 251 9.94 -12.37 23.59
CA SER A 251 10.10 -10.92 23.38
C SER A 251 11.36 -10.56 22.62
N ASP A 252 12.43 -11.33 22.79
CA ASP A 252 13.72 -11.06 22.14
C ASP A 252 13.62 -11.22 20.63
N ILE A 253 12.99 -12.31 20.16
CA ILE A 253 12.78 -12.56 18.73
C ILE A 253 11.85 -11.53 18.11
N LEU A 254 10.77 -11.18 18.81
CA LEU A 254 9.81 -10.18 18.33
C LEU A 254 10.41 -8.76 18.35
N SER A 255 11.31 -8.48 19.30
CA SER A 255 12.05 -7.21 19.33
C SER A 255 13.05 -7.11 18.18
N GLU A 256 13.73 -8.19 17.80
CA GLU A 256 14.64 -8.23 16.66
C GLU A 256 13.90 -7.81 15.37
N PHE A 257 12.75 -8.42 15.09
CA PHE A 257 11.90 -8.01 13.96
C PHE A 257 11.46 -6.54 14.06
N SER A 258 11.02 -6.11 15.25
CA SER A 258 10.57 -4.73 15.48
C SER A 258 11.69 -3.72 15.25
N ASN A 259 12.89 -4.01 15.73
CA ASN A 259 14.07 -3.13 15.61
C ASN A 259 14.53 -3.01 14.14
N GLU A 260 14.40 -4.06 13.35
CA GLU A 260 14.72 -4.02 11.92
C GLU A 260 13.62 -3.32 11.11
N ALA A 261 12.36 -3.71 11.29
CA ALA A 261 11.26 -3.26 10.44
C ALA A 261 10.76 -1.85 10.75
N LYS A 262 10.74 -1.45 12.03
CA LYS A 262 10.12 -0.19 12.47
C LYS A 262 10.82 1.07 11.93
N PRO A 263 12.15 1.25 12.01
CA PRO A 263 12.82 2.42 11.44
C PRO A 263 12.62 2.51 9.95
N ARG A 264 12.76 1.39 9.24
CA ARG A 264 12.56 1.27 7.80
C ARG A 264 11.15 1.69 7.39
N ASN A 265 10.13 1.17 8.06
CA ASN A 265 8.73 1.47 7.77
C ASN A 265 8.38 2.92 8.08
N PHE A 266 8.91 3.47 9.17
CA PHE A 266 8.74 4.88 9.52
C PHE A 266 9.31 5.80 8.46
N MET A 267 10.58 5.62 8.09
CA MET A 267 11.26 6.45 7.08
C MET A 267 10.54 6.37 5.73
N TYR A 268 10.15 5.16 5.33
CA TYR A 268 9.43 4.96 4.08
C TYR A 268 8.07 5.67 4.06
N SER A 269 7.32 5.54 5.15
CA SER A 269 6.02 6.19 5.30
C SER A 269 6.13 7.71 5.31
N MET A 270 7.13 8.25 5.99
CA MET A 270 7.44 9.69 6.01
C MET A 270 7.89 10.18 4.63
N GLY A 271 8.72 9.43 3.93
CA GLY A 271 9.14 9.76 2.56
C GLY A 271 7.95 9.90 1.60
N ILE A 272 6.99 8.98 1.66
CA ILE A 272 5.75 9.06 0.86
C ILE A 272 4.91 10.28 1.27
N ASP A 273 4.80 10.57 2.57
CA ASP A 273 4.03 11.72 3.06
C ASP A 273 4.67 13.06 2.64
N VAL A 274 5.99 13.17 2.70
CA VAL A 274 6.76 14.33 2.21
C VAL A 274 6.58 14.48 0.69
N LEU A 275 6.72 13.41 -0.07
CA LEU A 275 6.53 13.43 -1.51
C LEU A 275 5.11 13.92 -1.85
N LYS A 276 4.09 13.36 -1.22
CA LYS A 276 2.70 13.80 -1.39
C LYS A 276 2.52 15.28 -1.06
N SER A 277 3.06 15.72 0.07
CA SER A 277 2.95 17.11 0.55
C SER A 277 3.62 18.09 -0.40
N SER A 278 4.75 17.71 -0.99
CA SER A 278 5.47 18.53 -1.97
C SER A 278 4.62 18.81 -3.22
N PHE A 279 3.77 17.87 -3.63
CA PHE A 279 2.85 18.07 -4.76
C PHE A 279 1.52 18.75 -4.39
N SER A 280 1.23 18.89 -3.10
CA SER A 280 -0.01 19.55 -2.63
C SER A 280 0.12 21.07 -2.54
N SER A 281 1.33 21.63 -2.61
CA SER A 281 1.55 23.09 -2.54
C SER A 281 0.97 23.80 -3.76
N GLN A 282 0.26 24.93 -3.50
CA GLN A 282 -0.34 25.79 -4.53
C GLN A 282 0.60 26.92 -4.97
N ASN A 283 1.69 27.17 -4.22
CA ASN A 283 2.64 28.22 -4.50
C ASN A 283 3.35 27.99 -5.84
N GLN A 284 3.21 28.91 -6.79
CA GLN A 284 3.74 28.77 -8.15
C GLN A 284 5.27 28.70 -8.20
N PRO A 285 6.04 29.57 -7.52
CA PRO A 285 7.50 29.46 -7.45
C PRO A 285 7.97 28.11 -6.89
N TYR A 286 7.27 27.58 -5.87
CA TYR A 286 7.58 26.26 -5.32
C TYR A 286 7.32 25.12 -6.32
N LYS A 287 6.23 25.19 -7.09
CA LYS A 287 5.94 24.21 -8.14
C LYS A 287 7.01 24.19 -9.21
N GLU A 288 7.46 25.35 -9.65
CA GLU A 288 8.51 25.50 -10.67
C GLU A 288 9.84 24.95 -10.15
N PHE A 289 10.24 25.32 -8.94
CA PHE A 289 11.45 24.81 -8.28
C PHE A 289 11.42 23.29 -8.14
N ARG A 290 10.33 22.73 -7.59
CA ARG A 290 10.15 21.29 -7.48
C ARG A 290 10.24 20.60 -8.84
N ASN A 291 9.54 21.11 -9.87
CA ASN A 291 9.55 20.52 -11.19
C ASN A 291 10.94 20.57 -11.82
N LYS A 292 11.70 21.65 -11.60
CA LYS A 292 13.10 21.78 -12.04
C LYS A 292 14.00 20.74 -11.39
N ILE A 293 13.85 20.51 -10.07
CA ILE A 293 14.57 19.45 -9.35
C ILE A 293 14.25 18.09 -9.95
N LEU A 294 12.96 17.74 -10.09
CA LEU A 294 12.53 16.46 -10.62
C LEU A 294 13.02 16.24 -12.07
N THR A 295 12.99 17.27 -12.90
CA THR A 295 13.49 17.22 -14.27
C THR A 295 15.01 16.99 -14.31
N ASN A 296 15.76 17.63 -13.40
CA ASN A 296 17.21 17.41 -13.28
C ASN A 296 17.51 15.98 -12.76
N LEU A 297 16.80 15.51 -11.75
CA LEU A 297 16.90 14.12 -11.26
C LEU A 297 16.54 13.11 -12.38
N ASN A 298 15.58 13.46 -13.23
CA ASN A 298 15.20 12.62 -14.38
C ASN A 298 16.32 12.43 -15.41
N LYS A 299 17.27 13.36 -15.50
CA LYS A 299 18.46 13.26 -16.37
C LYS A 299 19.55 12.38 -15.75
N SER A 300 19.58 12.25 -14.42
CA SER A 300 20.59 11.49 -13.68
C SER A 300 20.26 9.99 -13.66
N ILE A 301 21.15 9.17 -14.21
CA ILE A 301 21.06 7.70 -14.17
C ILE A 301 21.22 7.20 -12.73
N ILE A 302 22.13 7.80 -11.96
CA ILE A 302 22.41 7.44 -10.57
C ILE A 302 21.17 7.68 -9.71
N ALA A 303 20.52 8.84 -9.86
CA ALA A 303 19.29 9.13 -9.14
C ALA A 303 18.17 8.12 -9.47
N LYS A 304 18.01 7.76 -10.75
CA LYS A 304 17.01 6.76 -11.17
C LYS A 304 17.29 5.37 -10.58
N ASP A 305 18.55 4.93 -10.61
CA ASP A 305 18.95 3.65 -10.00
C ASP A 305 18.72 3.66 -8.49
N LEU A 306 19.00 4.78 -7.80
CA LEU A 306 18.71 4.95 -6.38
C LEU A 306 17.20 4.84 -6.10
N PHE A 307 16.37 5.54 -6.87
CA PHE A 307 14.91 5.45 -6.70
C PHE A 307 14.35 4.05 -7.00
N LEU A 308 14.87 3.35 -8.01
CA LEU A 308 14.50 1.97 -8.29
C LEU A 308 14.89 1.04 -7.14
N ASN A 309 16.12 1.17 -6.63
CA ASN A 309 16.58 0.37 -5.50
C ASN A 309 15.77 0.64 -4.24
N LEU A 310 15.42 1.90 -3.95
CA LEU A 310 14.56 2.26 -2.83
C LEU A 310 13.14 1.70 -2.98
N ALA A 311 12.59 1.71 -4.18
CA ALA A 311 11.28 1.15 -4.46
C ALA A 311 11.25 -0.38 -4.32
N ASP A 312 12.31 -1.08 -4.76
CA ASP A 312 12.42 -2.54 -4.71
C ASP A 312 12.85 -3.06 -3.34
N LYS A 313 13.93 -2.50 -2.80
CA LYS A 313 14.61 -3.04 -1.60
C LYS A 313 14.30 -2.26 -0.32
N GLY A 314 13.73 -1.04 -0.46
CA GLY A 314 13.58 -0.11 0.65
C GLY A 314 14.92 0.46 1.12
N PHE A 315 14.91 1.18 2.26
CA PHE A 315 16.14 1.59 2.93
C PHE A 315 16.79 0.36 3.59
N ARG A 316 18.02 0.05 3.19
CA ARG A 316 18.87 -0.90 3.91
C ARG A 316 19.88 -0.04 4.71
N PHE A 317 19.91 -0.25 6.00
CA PHE A 317 20.94 0.25 6.91
C PHE A 317 21.92 -0.86 7.17
#